data_c399e1ae4f938854af89d212fe8dda4f
#
_entry.id   c399e1ae4f938854af89d212fe8dda4f
#
_cell.length_a   1.000
_cell.length_b   1.000
_cell.length_c   1.000
_cell.angle_alpha   90.00
_cell.angle_beta   90.00
_cell.angle_gamma   90.00
#
_symmetry.space_group_name_H-M   'P 1'
#
loop_
_entity.id
_entity.type
_entity.pdbx_description
1 polymer ?
#
loop_
_entity_poly.entity_id
_entity_poly.type
_entity_poly.pdbx_seq_one_letter_code
_entity_poly.pdbx_strand_id
1 'polypeptide(L)'
;MNDIRDLFPGRMRERTFLLKAKRDAGAVWHEQQFVECKQCGHRAARTLWARSLYVCPNCGYHMPIGGYYRLSLVLDHGSFRELDADLAPQDVLHFPGYREKLAAAQNKTGLREAAVTATGRIGGVACVAAVLDSRFFMGSMSTAVGDKITRAIEYAAAKHLPLVIFSASGGARMQEGIFSLMQMAKTSAAIQRFSAKGGLYISVLTHPTTGGVTASFASLGDIMLAEPGALIGFAGPRVIEQTIGEKLPAGFQRSEFQMEHGFVDQVVPRSQLRDTLIQVLQLHAGGKHE
;
A
#
# COMPACT_ATOMS: atom_id res chain seq x y z
N MET A 1 -20.24 26.65 25.48
CA MET A 1 -20.31 26.87 24.02
C MET A 1 -19.78 25.60 23.37
N ASN A 2 -20.67 24.75 22.87
CA ASN A 2 -20.25 23.55 22.13
C ASN A 2 -19.61 24.02 20.82
N ASP A 3 -18.41 23.58 20.56
CA ASP A 3 -17.63 23.91 19.37
C ASP A 3 -18.41 23.40 18.13
N ILE A 4 -18.60 24.27 17.11
CA ILE A 4 -19.21 23.91 15.82
C ILE A 4 -18.54 22.66 15.20
N ARG A 5 -17.30 22.36 15.62
CA ARG A 5 -16.53 21.18 15.25
C ARG A 5 -17.17 19.85 15.69
N ASP A 6 -17.95 19.85 16.77
CA ASP A 6 -18.60 18.64 17.29
C ASP A 6 -19.90 18.29 16.56
N LEU A 7 -20.48 19.26 15.82
CA LEU A 7 -21.74 19.08 15.09
C LEU A 7 -21.62 18.26 13.80
N PHE A 8 -20.40 18.17 13.21
CA PHE A 8 -20.18 17.47 11.93
C PHE A 8 -18.87 16.66 11.90
N PRO A 9 -18.68 15.70 12.79
CA PRO A 9 -17.41 14.95 12.90
C PRO A 9 -17.04 14.18 11.61
N GLY A 10 -18.03 13.72 10.86
CA GLY A 10 -17.82 13.02 9.59
C GLY A 10 -17.26 13.93 8.49
N ARG A 11 -17.75 15.15 8.34
CA ARG A 11 -17.27 16.13 7.35
C ARG A 11 -15.85 16.60 7.64
N MET A 12 -15.48 16.76 8.90
CA MET A 12 -14.11 17.12 9.28
C MET A 12 -13.10 16.00 8.98
N ARG A 13 -13.45 14.74 9.27
CA ARG A 13 -12.59 13.60 8.96
C ARG A 13 -12.34 13.49 7.47
N GLU A 14 -13.39 13.61 6.66
CA GLU A 14 -13.28 13.60 5.20
C GLU A 14 -12.42 14.75 4.68
N ARG A 15 -12.62 15.97 5.18
CA ARG A 15 -11.78 17.11 4.82
C ARG A 15 -10.31 16.88 5.14
N THR A 16 -10.00 16.34 6.31
CA THR A 16 -8.64 16.02 6.73
C THR A 16 -8.04 14.95 5.83
N PHE A 17 -8.77 13.88 5.51
CA PHE A 17 -8.34 12.83 4.59
C PHE A 17 -8.04 13.40 3.20
N LEU A 18 -8.95 14.18 2.64
CA LEU A 18 -8.77 14.77 1.32
C LEU A 18 -7.58 15.76 1.28
N LEU A 19 -7.31 16.49 2.36
CA LEU A 19 -6.12 17.34 2.46
C LEU A 19 -4.84 16.49 2.48
N LYS A 20 -4.81 15.39 3.24
CA LYS A 20 -3.68 14.45 3.22
C LYS A 20 -3.48 13.84 1.83
N ALA A 21 -4.57 13.39 1.18
CA ALA A 21 -4.52 12.86 -0.18
C ALA A 21 -4.04 13.89 -1.22
N LYS A 22 -4.52 15.14 -1.15
CA LYS A 22 -4.07 16.24 -2.00
C LYS A 22 -2.59 16.55 -1.80
N ARG A 23 -2.11 16.53 -0.55
CA ARG A 23 -0.69 16.69 -0.25
C ARG A 23 0.14 15.55 -0.86
N ASP A 24 -0.31 14.30 -0.73
CA ASP A 24 0.33 13.13 -1.32
C ASP A 24 0.39 13.23 -2.85
N ALA A 25 -0.70 13.70 -3.47
CA ALA A 25 -0.76 13.99 -4.90
C ALA A 25 0.05 15.24 -5.30
N GLY A 26 0.60 15.99 -4.34
CA GLY A 26 1.33 17.22 -4.61
C GLY A 26 0.48 18.39 -5.13
N ALA A 27 -0.82 18.36 -4.90
CA ALA A 27 -1.74 19.40 -5.35
C ALA A 27 -1.81 20.64 -4.42
N VAL A 28 -1.05 20.64 -3.32
CA VAL A 28 -1.07 21.69 -2.27
C VAL A 28 0.11 22.65 -2.38
N TRP A 29 1.02 22.46 -3.33
CA TRP A 29 2.22 23.28 -3.46
C TRP A 29 2.00 24.48 -4.39
N HIS A 30 2.37 25.68 -3.93
CA HIS A 30 2.25 26.93 -4.69
C HIS A 30 3.29 27.08 -5.80
N GLU A 31 4.35 26.25 -5.81
CA GLU A 31 5.36 26.24 -6.87
C GLU A 31 5.10 25.11 -7.87
N GLN A 32 5.25 25.42 -9.16
CA GLN A 32 5.22 24.40 -10.22
C GLN A 32 6.41 23.47 -10.06
N GLN A 33 6.24 22.40 -9.33
CA GLN A 33 7.24 21.35 -9.24
C GLN A 33 7.14 20.45 -10.46
N PHE A 34 8.24 20.30 -11.18
CA PHE A 34 8.36 19.32 -12.24
C PHE A 34 8.79 17.99 -11.66
N VAL A 35 8.19 16.93 -12.16
CA VAL A 35 8.51 15.54 -11.82
C VAL A 35 8.97 14.84 -13.09
N GLU A 36 10.02 14.04 -12.97
CA GLU A 36 10.61 13.28 -14.05
C GLU A 36 10.32 11.79 -13.91
N CYS A 37 9.96 11.15 -15.01
CA CYS A 37 9.77 9.71 -15.07
C CYS A 37 11.10 8.99 -14.92
N LYS A 38 11.23 8.15 -13.92
CA LYS A 38 12.45 7.37 -13.66
C LYS A 38 12.77 6.35 -14.76
N GLN A 39 11.80 5.99 -15.60
CA GLN A 39 11.96 5.00 -16.66
C GLN A 39 12.40 5.63 -17.98
N CYS A 40 11.82 6.76 -18.40
CA CYS A 40 12.05 7.34 -19.73
C CYS A 40 12.48 8.82 -19.72
N GLY A 41 12.68 9.42 -18.56
CA GLY A 41 13.10 10.84 -18.47
C GLY A 41 11.99 11.86 -18.79
N HIS A 42 10.76 11.44 -19.13
CA HIS A 42 9.68 12.39 -19.42
C HIS A 42 9.42 13.30 -18.22
N ARG A 43 9.47 14.62 -18.45
CA ARG A 43 9.35 15.64 -17.42
C ARG A 43 8.07 16.46 -17.61
N ALA A 44 7.24 16.52 -16.59
CA ALA A 44 6.00 17.30 -16.60
C ALA A 44 5.70 17.92 -15.24
N ALA A 45 4.83 18.92 -15.21
CA ALA A 45 4.35 19.52 -13.97
C ALA A 45 3.65 18.48 -13.10
N ARG A 46 3.83 18.58 -11.78
CA ARG A 46 3.26 17.62 -10.80
C ARG A 46 1.73 17.52 -10.90
N THR A 47 1.06 18.59 -11.23
CA THR A 47 -0.39 18.62 -11.45
C THR A 47 -0.82 17.77 -12.66
N LEU A 48 -0.02 17.72 -13.72
CA LEU A 48 -0.26 16.84 -14.87
C LEU A 48 -0.04 15.38 -14.49
N TRP A 49 1.00 15.08 -13.72
CA TRP A 49 1.21 13.74 -13.17
C TRP A 49 0.03 13.27 -12.30
N ALA A 50 -0.51 14.15 -11.45
CA ALA A 50 -1.68 13.82 -10.64
C ALA A 50 -2.92 13.50 -11.49
N ARG A 51 -3.13 14.23 -12.60
CA ARG A 51 -4.24 13.96 -13.56
C ARG A 51 -4.09 12.61 -14.27
N SER A 52 -2.86 12.20 -14.58
CA SER A 52 -2.56 10.88 -15.15
C SER A 52 -2.41 9.78 -14.07
N LEU A 53 -2.84 10.05 -12.84
CA LEU A 53 -2.71 9.12 -11.69
C LEU A 53 -1.26 8.69 -11.45
N TYR A 54 -0.28 9.54 -11.79
CA TYR A 54 1.15 9.21 -11.76
C TYR A 54 1.53 8.02 -12.63
N VAL A 55 0.80 7.79 -13.71
CA VAL A 55 1.20 6.91 -14.81
C VAL A 55 1.84 7.76 -15.90
N CYS A 56 3.02 7.38 -16.35
CA CYS A 56 3.76 8.15 -17.35
C CYS A 56 3.03 8.12 -18.70
N PRO A 57 2.64 9.28 -19.27
CA PRO A 57 1.93 9.31 -20.56
C PRO A 57 2.82 8.87 -21.73
N ASN A 58 4.14 8.89 -21.56
CA ASN A 58 5.11 8.53 -22.60
C ASN A 58 5.42 7.01 -22.61
N CYS A 59 5.62 6.39 -21.44
CA CYS A 59 6.08 4.99 -21.37
C CYS A 59 5.18 4.07 -20.53
N GLY A 60 4.08 4.55 -19.98
CA GLY A 60 3.18 3.75 -19.15
C GLY A 60 3.70 3.40 -17.75
N TYR A 61 4.90 3.85 -17.37
CA TYR A 61 5.48 3.53 -16.07
C TYR A 61 4.61 4.06 -14.91
N HIS A 62 4.25 3.17 -13.98
CA HIS A 62 3.49 3.47 -12.79
C HIS A 62 4.41 3.96 -11.68
N MET A 63 4.46 5.28 -11.46
CA MET A 63 5.26 5.88 -10.40
C MET A 63 4.67 5.56 -9.02
N PRO A 64 5.51 5.43 -7.96
CA PRO A 64 5.04 5.33 -6.59
C PRO A 64 4.16 6.51 -6.20
N ILE A 65 3.08 6.24 -5.49
CA ILE A 65 2.15 7.25 -4.96
C ILE A 65 1.97 7.09 -3.45
N GLY A 66 1.55 8.16 -2.78
CA GLY A 66 1.35 8.17 -1.33
C GLY A 66 0.13 7.38 -0.89
N GLY A 67 0.17 6.90 0.37
CA GLY A 67 -0.87 6.02 0.91
C GLY A 67 -2.25 6.68 0.95
N TYR A 68 -2.37 7.92 1.40
CA TYR A 68 -3.66 8.62 1.41
C TYR A 68 -4.17 8.91 0.00
N TYR A 69 -3.27 9.24 -0.94
CA TYR A 69 -3.67 9.43 -2.33
C TYR A 69 -4.17 8.12 -2.94
N ARG A 70 -3.47 6.99 -2.70
CA ARG A 70 -3.92 5.66 -3.13
C ARG A 70 -5.34 5.35 -2.63
N LEU A 71 -5.60 5.55 -1.35
CA LEU A 71 -6.92 5.31 -0.76
C LEU A 71 -7.99 6.24 -1.35
N SER A 72 -7.65 7.49 -1.66
CA SER A 72 -8.60 8.42 -2.28
C SER A 72 -8.98 8.06 -3.72
N LEU A 73 -8.17 7.24 -4.41
CA LEU A 73 -8.49 6.75 -5.76
C LEU A 73 -9.45 5.57 -5.75
N VAL A 74 -9.54 4.82 -4.65
CA VAL A 74 -10.32 3.57 -4.60
C VAL A 74 -11.51 3.63 -3.67
N LEU A 75 -11.42 4.36 -2.55
CA LEU A 75 -12.51 4.46 -1.59
C LEU A 75 -13.60 5.44 -2.05
N ASP A 76 -14.84 5.11 -1.72
CA ASP A 76 -15.99 5.98 -1.94
C ASP A 76 -15.87 7.23 -1.07
N HIS A 77 -16.32 8.36 -1.62
CA HIS A 77 -16.28 9.66 -0.94
C HIS A 77 -17.01 9.60 0.41
N GLY A 78 -16.41 10.17 1.45
CA GLY A 78 -16.96 10.22 2.79
C GLY A 78 -16.88 8.93 3.60
N SER A 79 -16.40 7.82 3.00
CA SER A 79 -16.38 6.52 3.66
C SER A 79 -15.11 6.26 4.49
N PHE A 80 -14.03 6.98 4.25
CA PHE A 80 -12.73 6.76 4.91
C PHE A 80 -12.79 6.94 6.43
N ARG A 81 -12.28 5.95 7.16
CA ARG A 81 -12.04 6.00 8.62
C ARG A 81 -10.69 5.36 8.91
N GLU A 82 -9.72 6.17 9.30
CA GLU A 82 -8.36 5.69 9.61
C GLU A 82 -8.35 4.81 10.86
N LEU A 83 -7.62 3.70 10.80
CA LEU A 83 -7.35 2.81 11.91
C LEU A 83 -5.91 3.02 12.38
N ASP A 84 -5.68 2.91 13.71
CA ASP A 84 -4.35 2.96 14.31
C ASP A 84 -3.47 4.16 13.83
N ALA A 85 -4.09 5.35 13.66
CA ALA A 85 -3.42 6.54 13.14
C ALA A 85 -2.21 6.97 13.96
N ASP A 86 -2.25 6.74 15.26
CA ASP A 86 -1.20 7.17 16.21
C ASP A 86 -0.10 6.13 16.43
N LEU A 87 -0.25 4.93 15.88
CA LEU A 87 0.74 3.88 16.03
C LEU A 87 2.02 4.25 15.26
N ALA A 88 3.13 4.32 15.97
CA ALA A 88 4.41 4.76 15.49
C ALA A 88 5.52 3.74 15.80
N PRO A 89 6.61 3.73 15.02
CA PRO A 89 7.72 2.82 15.23
C PRO A 89 8.47 3.15 16.52
N GLN A 90 9.08 2.13 17.12
CA GLN A 90 9.96 2.25 18.29
C GLN A 90 11.36 1.78 17.95
N ASP A 91 12.36 2.53 18.42
CA ASP A 91 13.77 2.13 18.28
C ASP A 91 14.18 1.25 19.45
N VAL A 92 13.74 0.00 19.44
CA VAL A 92 13.97 -0.98 20.52
C VAL A 92 15.44 -1.41 20.60
N LEU A 93 16.13 -1.45 19.44
CA LEU A 93 17.52 -1.89 19.36
C LEU A 93 18.53 -0.75 19.50
N HIS A 94 18.06 0.49 19.64
CA HIS A 94 18.92 1.68 19.65
C HIS A 94 19.87 1.73 18.46
N PHE A 95 19.34 1.44 17.26
CA PHE A 95 20.13 1.38 16.03
C PHE A 95 20.68 2.79 15.70
N PRO A 96 21.99 2.91 15.42
CA PRO A 96 22.62 4.21 15.17
C PRO A 96 21.94 5.02 14.08
N GLY A 97 21.50 6.24 14.40
CA GLY A 97 20.85 7.17 13.47
C GLY A 97 19.42 6.79 13.05
N TYR A 98 18.79 5.80 13.67
CA TYR A 98 17.44 5.39 13.30
C TYR A 98 16.39 6.42 13.70
N ARG A 99 16.48 6.98 14.90
CA ARG A 99 15.53 8.01 15.40
C ARG A 99 15.53 9.26 14.53
N GLU A 100 16.70 9.73 14.13
CA GLU A 100 16.86 10.90 13.24
C GLU A 100 16.27 10.64 11.86
N LYS A 101 16.52 9.45 11.31
CA LYS A 101 15.93 9.02 10.02
C LYS A 101 14.42 8.89 10.11
N LEU A 102 13.87 8.37 11.24
CA LEU A 102 12.42 8.30 11.47
C LEU A 102 11.81 9.70 11.50
N ALA A 103 12.38 10.62 12.28
CA ALA A 103 11.90 12.01 12.34
C ALA A 103 11.94 12.69 10.96
N ALA A 104 13.02 12.49 10.20
CA ALA A 104 13.13 13.03 8.84
C ALA A 104 12.07 12.44 7.89
N ALA A 105 11.81 11.14 7.96
CA ALA A 105 10.78 10.49 7.16
C ALA A 105 9.37 10.96 7.53
N GLN A 106 9.08 11.11 8.82
CA GLN A 106 7.81 11.63 9.34
C GLN A 106 7.59 13.08 8.86
N ASN A 107 8.59 13.95 8.96
CA ASN A 107 8.51 15.34 8.51
C ASN A 107 8.30 15.42 6.99
N LYS A 108 9.02 14.61 6.22
CA LYS A 108 8.94 14.57 4.75
C LYS A 108 7.59 14.08 4.24
N THR A 109 7.06 13.01 4.84
CA THR A 109 5.85 12.33 4.36
C THR A 109 4.59 12.77 5.10
N GLY A 110 4.73 13.22 6.35
CA GLY A 110 3.64 13.47 7.28
C GLY A 110 2.92 12.20 7.76
N LEU A 111 3.54 11.05 7.51
CA LEU A 111 3.09 9.75 8.03
C LEU A 111 3.75 9.50 9.39
N ARG A 112 3.07 8.79 10.26
CA ARG A 112 3.66 8.25 11.49
C ARG A 112 4.50 7.01 11.22
N GLU A 113 4.05 6.18 10.26
CA GLU A 113 4.71 4.95 9.81
C GLU A 113 4.37 4.65 8.35
N ALA A 114 5.09 3.73 7.71
CA ALA A 114 4.97 3.35 6.30
C ALA A 114 3.62 2.71 5.91
N ALA A 115 2.74 2.45 6.85
CA ALA A 115 1.43 1.87 6.59
C ALA A 115 0.30 2.83 6.98
N VAL A 116 -0.70 2.98 6.10
CA VAL A 116 -1.99 3.60 6.37
C VAL A 116 -3.05 2.52 6.33
N THR A 117 -3.80 2.35 7.42
CA THR A 117 -4.89 1.38 7.54
C THR A 117 -6.21 2.09 7.79
N ALA A 118 -7.28 1.64 7.16
CA ALA A 118 -8.58 2.29 7.25
C ALA A 118 -9.73 1.32 7.02
N THR A 119 -10.92 1.68 7.47
CA THR A 119 -12.17 1.17 6.94
C THR A 119 -12.72 2.16 5.92
N GLY A 120 -13.48 1.65 4.95
CA GLY A 120 -14.16 2.45 3.95
C GLY A 120 -15.15 1.63 3.15
N ARG A 121 -15.57 2.18 2.01
CA ARG A 121 -16.37 1.47 1.02
C ARG A 121 -15.70 1.57 -0.34
N ILE A 122 -15.86 0.54 -1.14
CA ILE A 122 -15.45 0.52 -2.55
C ILE A 122 -16.69 0.08 -3.35
N GLY A 123 -17.25 0.97 -4.17
CA GLY A 123 -18.48 0.68 -4.91
C GLY A 123 -19.67 0.30 -3.99
N GLY A 124 -19.80 0.95 -2.83
CA GLY A 124 -20.82 0.65 -1.83
C GLY A 124 -20.48 -0.50 -0.88
N VAL A 125 -19.56 -1.40 -1.23
CA VAL A 125 -19.18 -2.54 -0.38
C VAL A 125 -18.24 -2.07 0.73
N ALA A 126 -18.60 -2.32 1.98
CA ALA A 126 -17.74 -2.00 3.13
C ALA A 126 -16.53 -2.92 3.16
N CYS A 127 -15.36 -2.38 3.42
CA CYS A 127 -14.10 -3.12 3.45
C CYS A 127 -13.09 -2.52 4.44
N VAL A 128 -12.06 -3.29 4.74
CA VAL A 128 -10.82 -2.81 5.37
C VAL A 128 -9.77 -2.66 4.27
N ALA A 129 -9.10 -1.51 4.24
CA ALA A 129 -8.03 -1.24 3.28
C ALA A 129 -6.74 -0.86 4.00
N ALA A 130 -5.62 -1.37 3.51
CA ALA A 130 -4.30 -1.01 3.99
C ALA A 130 -3.39 -0.65 2.81
N VAL A 131 -2.51 0.33 2.99
CA VAL A 131 -1.55 0.75 1.97
C VAL A 131 -0.18 0.90 2.61
N LEU A 132 0.82 0.25 2.03
CA LEU A 132 2.23 0.53 2.32
C LEU A 132 2.71 1.70 1.47
N ASP A 133 3.38 2.65 2.08
CA ASP A 133 3.88 3.86 1.41
C ASP A 133 5.40 3.82 1.29
N SER A 134 5.88 3.58 0.07
CA SER A 134 7.31 3.46 -0.21
C SER A 134 8.11 4.75 -0.01
N ARG A 135 7.47 5.89 0.18
CA ARG A 135 8.15 7.16 0.50
C ARG A 135 8.70 7.17 1.94
N PHE A 136 8.13 6.35 2.82
CA PHE A 136 8.57 6.18 4.21
C PHE A 136 9.42 4.90 4.32
N PHE A 137 10.73 5.02 4.45
CA PHE A 137 11.68 3.89 4.55
C PHE A 137 11.46 2.80 3.48
N MET A 138 11.20 3.19 2.25
CA MET A 138 10.88 2.27 1.16
C MET A 138 9.68 1.35 1.45
N GLY A 139 8.74 1.77 2.30
CA GLY A 139 7.61 0.93 2.68
C GLY A 139 8.00 -0.28 3.53
N SER A 140 9.19 -0.28 4.14
CA SER A 140 9.69 -1.45 4.84
C SER A 140 8.85 -1.79 6.07
N MET A 141 8.66 -3.09 6.30
CA MET A 141 7.88 -3.63 7.40
C MET A 141 8.67 -3.54 8.71
N SER A 142 8.29 -2.59 9.56
CA SER A 142 8.68 -2.46 10.97
C SER A 142 7.72 -3.26 11.86
N THR A 143 8.02 -3.30 13.15
CA THR A 143 7.09 -3.80 14.17
C THR A 143 5.75 -3.07 14.11
N ALA A 144 5.75 -1.75 13.98
CA ALA A 144 4.54 -0.94 13.89
C ALA A 144 3.77 -1.17 12.59
N VAL A 145 4.45 -1.37 11.46
CA VAL A 145 3.78 -1.78 10.20
C VAL A 145 3.14 -3.14 10.36
N GLY A 146 3.85 -4.12 10.91
CA GLY A 146 3.31 -5.45 11.18
C GLY A 146 2.11 -5.42 12.12
N ASP A 147 2.14 -4.57 13.16
CA ASP A 147 1.00 -4.34 14.05
C ASP A 147 -0.20 -3.75 13.33
N LYS A 148 -0.01 -2.69 12.54
CA LYS A 148 -1.09 -2.08 11.75
C LYS A 148 -1.74 -3.09 10.81
N ILE A 149 -0.95 -3.86 10.07
CA ILE A 149 -1.46 -4.88 9.14
C ILE A 149 -2.20 -5.98 9.91
N THR A 150 -1.61 -6.50 10.99
CA THR A 150 -2.26 -7.52 11.83
C THR A 150 -3.60 -7.05 12.40
N ARG A 151 -3.65 -5.86 12.98
CA ARG A 151 -4.88 -5.27 13.52
C ARG A 151 -5.94 -5.01 12.44
N ALA A 152 -5.52 -4.58 11.25
CA ALA A 152 -6.44 -4.42 10.11
C ALA A 152 -7.06 -5.76 9.70
N ILE A 153 -6.25 -6.84 9.64
CA ILE A 153 -6.73 -8.20 9.37
C ILE A 153 -7.70 -8.66 10.46
N GLU A 154 -7.34 -8.52 11.73
CA GLU A 154 -8.16 -8.91 12.87
C GLU A 154 -9.47 -8.11 12.93
N TYR A 155 -9.43 -6.82 12.61
CA TYR A 155 -10.63 -5.99 12.49
C TYR A 155 -11.54 -6.49 11.36
N ALA A 156 -10.97 -6.79 10.18
CA ALA A 156 -11.71 -7.36 9.06
C ALA A 156 -12.38 -8.68 9.45
N ALA A 157 -11.65 -9.57 10.14
CA ALA A 157 -12.17 -10.84 10.66
C ALA A 157 -13.32 -10.66 11.66
N ALA A 158 -13.17 -9.71 12.59
CA ALA A 158 -14.18 -9.45 13.63
C ALA A 158 -15.46 -8.80 13.07
N LYS A 159 -15.35 -8.07 11.96
CA LYS A 159 -16.47 -7.37 11.30
C LYS A 159 -17.00 -8.09 10.06
N HIS A 160 -16.45 -9.25 9.72
CA HIS A 160 -16.77 -9.98 8.49
C HIS A 160 -16.69 -9.10 7.23
N LEU A 161 -15.63 -8.30 7.14
CA LEU A 161 -15.38 -7.40 6.02
C LEU A 161 -14.28 -7.96 5.12
N PRO A 162 -14.36 -7.77 3.80
CA PRO A 162 -13.24 -8.06 2.91
C PRO A 162 -12.05 -7.14 3.24
N LEU A 163 -10.85 -7.66 2.97
CA LEU A 163 -9.58 -7.00 3.19
C LEU A 163 -8.90 -6.70 1.84
N VAL A 164 -8.42 -5.47 1.65
CA VAL A 164 -7.65 -5.06 0.47
C VAL A 164 -6.34 -4.45 0.94
N ILE A 165 -5.19 -5.05 0.57
CA ILE A 165 -3.87 -4.51 0.94
C ILE A 165 -3.09 -4.14 -0.32
N PHE A 166 -2.66 -2.88 -0.40
CA PHE A 166 -1.74 -2.38 -1.43
C PHE A 166 -0.31 -2.44 -0.90
N SER A 167 0.50 -3.30 -1.47
CA SER A 167 1.89 -3.48 -1.08
C SER A 167 2.83 -2.65 -1.95
N ALA A 168 3.68 -1.84 -1.30
CA ALA A 168 4.77 -1.08 -1.93
C ALA A 168 5.95 -1.07 -0.95
N SER A 169 6.82 -2.08 -1.00
CA SER A 169 7.82 -2.32 0.04
C SER A 169 9.14 -2.89 -0.46
N GLY A 170 10.23 -2.44 0.14
CA GLY A 170 11.56 -3.05 0.00
C GLY A 170 11.81 -4.27 0.91
N GLY A 171 10.85 -4.67 1.76
CA GLY A 171 10.97 -5.83 2.65
C GLY A 171 10.95 -5.48 4.14
N ALA A 172 11.60 -6.29 4.97
CA ALA A 172 11.70 -6.07 6.42
C ALA A 172 12.60 -4.87 6.76
N ARG A 173 12.28 -4.16 7.86
CA ARG A 173 13.05 -2.99 8.31
C ARG A 173 14.34 -3.40 8.99
N MET A 174 15.48 -3.19 8.34
CA MET A 174 16.80 -3.60 8.82
C MET A 174 17.14 -3.05 10.21
N GLN A 175 16.74 -1.80 10.52
CA GLN A 175 17.03 -1.13 11.79
C GLN A 175 16.34 -1.79 12.99
N GLU A 176 15.31 -2.58 12.76
CA GLU A 176 14.58 -3.31 13.79
C GLU A 176 14.98 -4.79 13.90
N GLY A 177 15.95 -5.23 13.05
CA GLY A 177 16.53 -6.55 13.12
C GLY A 177 15.49 -7.67 13.13
N ILE A 178 15.66 -8.62 14.07
CA ILE A 178 14.78 -9.79 14.22
C ILE A 178 13.31 -9.41 14.47
N PHE A 179 13.03 -8.29 15.14
CA PHE A 179 11.66 -7.86 15.42
C PHE A 179 10.88 -7.57 14.14
N SER A 180 11.53 -7.01 13.10
CA SER A 180 10.91 -6.83 11.80
C SER A 180 10.68 -8.15 11.06
N LEU A 181 11.58 -9.12 11.19
CA LEU A 181 11.41 -10.45 10.59
C LEU A 181 10.26 -11.23 11.25
N MET A 182 10.08 -11.12 12.56
CA MET A 182 8.96 -11.75 13.27
C MET A 182 7.59 -11.24 12.80
N GLN A 183 7.51 -10.06 12.20
CA GLN A 183 6.26 -9.54 11.63
C GLN A 183 5.77 -10.38 10.45
N MET A 184 6.68 -11.06 9.73
CA MET A 184 6.29 -11.98 8.66
C MET A 184 5.40 -13.12 9.20
N ALA A 185 5.86 -13.79 10.24
CA ALA A 185 5.08 -14.86 10.88
C ALA A 185 3.76 -14.34 11.48
N LYS A 186 3.82 -13.17 12.15
CA LYS A 186 2.66 -12.54 12.79
C LYS A 186 1.56 -12.20 11.78
N THR A 187 1.88 -11.54 10.68
CA THR A 187 0.92 -11.15 9.66
C THR A 187 0.38 -12.37 8.90
N SER A 188 1.24 -13.35 8.58
CA SER A 188 0.81 -14.60 7.92
C SER A 188 -0.15 -15.42 8.81
N ALA A 189 0.14 -15.53 10.10
CA ALA A 189 -0.75 -16.18 11.04
C ALA A 189 -2.11 -15.47 11.19
N ALA A 190 -2.11 -14.13 11.11
CA ALA A 190 -3.36 -13.35 11.14
C ALA A 190 -4.21 -13.61 9.88
N ILE A 191 -3.58 -13.64 8.69
CA ILE A 191 -4.28 -13.97 7.44
C ILE A 191 -4.83 -15.40 7.47
N GLN A 192 -4.06 -16.36 7.94
CA GLN A 192 -4.52 -17.74 8.05
C GLN A 192 -5.79 -17.83 8.93
N ARG A 193 -5.82 -17.13 10.08
CA ARG A 193 -7.02 -17.06 10.93
C ARG A 193 -8.18 -16.32 10.28
N PHE A 194 -7.92 -15.32 9.44
CA PHE A 194 -8.92 -14.59 8.68
C PHE A 194 -9.54 -15.48 7.59
N SER A 195 -8.70 -16.14 6.80
CA SER A 195 -9.13 -17.09 5.76
C SER A 195 -9.94 -18.27 6.34
N ALA A 196 -9.49 -18.84 7.47
CA ALA A 196 -10.21 -19.90 8.17
C ALA A 196 -11.64 -19.52 8.62
N LYS A 197 -11.93 -18.23 8.72
CA LYS A 197 -13.28 -17.68 9.00
C LYS A 197 -14.05 -17.29 7.72
N GLY A 198 -13.56 -17.67 6.55
CA GLY A 198 -14.18 -17.34 5.26
C GLY A 198 -13.97 -15.88 4.83
N GLY A 199 -12.94 -15.22 5.36
CA GLY A 199 -12.58 -13.84 4.97
C GLY A 199 -11.99 -13.78 3.57
N LEU A 200 -12.39 -12.77 2.76
CA LEU A 200 -11.81 -12.50 1.45
C LEU A 200 -10.65 -11.52 1.58
N TYR A 201 -9.47 -11.91 1.11
CA TYR A 201 -8.29 -11.05 1.03
C TYR A 201 -7.87 -10.79 -0.41
N ILE A 202 -7.89 -9.53 -0.84
CA ILE A 202 -7.40 -9.06 -2.13
C ILE A 202 -6.04 -8.39 -1.93
N SER A 203 -4.99 -8.99 -2.45
CA SER A 203 -3.64 -8.42 -2.43
C SER A 203 -3.38 -7.65 -3.73
N VAL A 204 -2.99 -6.38 -3.61
CA VAL A 204 -2.64 -5.53 -4.75
C VAL A 204 -1.15 -5.20 -4.68
N LEU A 205 -0.38 -5.80 -5.57
CA LEU A 205 1.07 -5.68 -5.62
C LEU A 205 1.47 -4.47 -6.47
N THR A 206 2.16 -3.51 -5.87
CA THR A 206 2.64 -2.32 -6.57
C THR A 206 4.16 -2.22 -6.53
N HIS A 207 4.74 -1.29 -7.30
CA HIS A 207 6.19 -1.18 -7.43
C HIS A 207 6.85 -0.43 -6.26
N PRO A 208 7.90 -1.02 -5.62
CA PRO A 208 8.27 -2.43 -5.61
C PRO A 208 7.55 -3.20 -4.50
N THR A 209 7.38 -4.52 -4.64
CA THR A 209 6.98 -5.40 -3.54
C THR A 209 8.01 -6.53 -3.44
N THR A 210 8.90 -6.46 -2.44
CA THR A 210 10.06 -7.35 -2.34
C THR A 210 10.34 -7.80 -0.90
N GLY A 211 11.25 -8.74 -0.75
CA GLY A 211 11.78 -9.22 0.52
C GLY A 211 10.75 -9.84 1.44
N GLY A 212 10.85 -9.55 2.73
CA GLY A 212 9.97 -10.10 3.75
C GLY A 212 8.49 -9.76 3.59
N VAL A 213 8.14 -8.67 2.89
CA VAL A 213 6.74 -8.33 2.61
C VAL A 213 6.16 -9.27 1.55
N THR A 214 6.90 -9.53 0.45
CA THR A 214 6.48 -10.52 -0.54
C THR A 214 6.42 -11.91 0.08
N ALA A 215 7.43 -12.30 0.89
CA ALA A 215 7.49 -13.61 1.52
C ALA A 215 6.53 -13.78 2.73
N SER A 216 5.57 -12.87 2.90
CA SER A 216 4.56 -12.94 3.96
C SER A 216 3.19 -12.51 3.43
N PHE A 217 2.54 -11.54 4.06
CA PHE A 217 1.15 -11.18 3.77
C PHE A 217 0.88 -10.80 2.31
N ALA A 218 1.86 -10.21 1.59
CA ALA A 218 1.61 -9.75 0.23
C ALA A 218 1.36 -10.90 -0.77
N SER A 219 1.83 -12.13 -0.48
CA SER A 219 1.65 -13.33 -1.32
C SER A 219 0.54 -14.26 -0.86
N LEU A 220 -0.25 -13.85 0.12
CA LEU A 220 -1.28 -14.69 0.74
C LEU A 220 -2.71 -14.23 0.42
N GLY A 221 -2.89 -13.44 -0.64
CA GLY A 221 -4.21 -13.03 -1.13
C GLY A 221 -4.98 -14.20 -1.74
N ASP A 222 -6.29 -14.22 -1.53
CA ASP A 222 -7.19 -15.11 -2.27
C ASP A 222 -7.30 -14.65 -3.73
N ILE A 223 -7.10 -13.36 -3.97
CA ILE A 223 -7.02 -12.74 -5.29
C ILE A 223 -5.80 -11.82 -5.32
N MET A 224 -4.92 -12.06 -6.29
CA MET A 224 -3.65 -11.39 -6.47
C MET A 224 -3.70 -10.45 -7.66
N LEU A 225 -3.78 -9.14 -7.44
CA LEU A 225 -3.72 -8.12 -8.48
C LEU A 225 -2.35 -7.44 -8.48
N ALA A 226 -1.89 -6.98 -9.64
CA ALA A 226 -0.64 -6.22 -9.72
C ALA A 226 -0.76 -5.01 -10.65
N GLU A 227 -0.06 -3.90 -10.36
CA GLU A 227 0.10 -2.81 -11.31
C GLU A 227 1.10 -3.18 -12.42
N PRO A 228 0.93 -2.71 -13.67
CA PRO A 228 1.85 -2.98 -14.78
C PRO A 228 3.30 -2.65 -14.45
N GLY A 229 4.21 -3.54 -14.82
CA GLY A 229 5.65 -3.39 -14.65
C GLY A 229 6.13 -3.37 -13.19
N ALA A 230 5.29 -3.68 -12.21
CA ALA A 230 5.68 -3.73 -10.81
C ALA A 230 6.77 -4.79 -10.59
N LEU A 231 7.81 -4.42 -9.84
CA LEU A 231 8.83 -5.38 -9.38
C LEU A 231 8.26 -6.17 -8.21
N ILE A 232 8.13 -7.48 -8.38
CA ILE A 232 7.58 -8.40 -7.40
C ILE A 232 8.52 -9.59 -7.26
N GLY A 233 9.13 -9.76 -6.09
CA GLY A 233 10.08 -10.84 -5.86
C GLY A 233 10.62 -10.85 -4.44
N PHE A 234 11.38 -11.88 -4.08
CA PHE A 234 12.02 -11.95 -2.77
C PHE A 234 13.31 -11.14 -2.76
N ALA A 235 14.34 -11.58 -3.45
CA ALA A 235 15.59 -10.84 -3.60
C ALA A 235 15.48 -9.82 -4.75
N GLY A 236 16.04 -8.63 -4.56
CA GLY A 236 16.12 -7.64 -5.63
C GLY A 236 17.04 -8.11 -6.78
N PRO A 237 16.80 -7.65 -8.04
CA PRO A 237 17.58 -8.08 -9.20
C PRO A 237 19.08 -7.97 -9.02
N ARG A 238 19.58 -6.88 -8.45
CA ARG A 238 21.02 -6.68 -8.19
C ARG A 238 21.61 -7.74 -7.27
N VAL A 239 20.89 -8.15 -6.23
CA VAL A 239 21.34 -9.17 -5.28
C VAL A 239 21.43 -10.52 -5.98
N ILE A 240 20.45 -10.85 -6.81
CA ILE A 240 20.45 -12.10 -7.58
C ILE A 240 21.63 -12.11 -8.55
N GLU A 241 21.77 -11.09 -9.40
CA GLU A 241 22.83 -10.97 -10.39
C GLU A 241 24.23 -11.04 -9.76
N GLN A 242 24.42 -10.38 -8.61
CA GLN A 242 25.70 -10.45 -7.88
C GLN A 242 25.97 -11.83 -7.28
N THR A 243 24.91 -12.58 -6.94
CA THR A 243 25.05 -13.91 -6.32
C THR A 243 25.33 -14.98 -7.36
N ILE A 244 24.62 -14.95 -8.51
CA ILE A 244 24.77 -15.96 -9.56
C ILE A 244 25.84 -15.59 -10.60
N GLY A 245 26.28 -14.32 -10.64
CA GLY A 245 27.27 -13.84 -11.61
C GLY A 245 26.74 -13.64 -13.03
N GLU A 246 25.42 -13.71 -13.23
CA GLU A 246 24.78 -13.60 -14.54
C GLU A 246 23.72 -12.50 -14.55
N LYS A 247 23.44 -11.95 -15.75
CA LYS A 247 22.34 -10.99 -15.94
C LYS A 247 21.02 -11.71 -15.99
N LEU A 248 20.02 -11.12 -15.32
CA LEU A 248 18.67 -11.65 -15.33
C LEU A 248 17.99 -11.44 -16.70
N PRO A 249 17.11 -12.36 -17.12
CA PRO A 249 16.30 -12.19 -18.33
C PRO A 249 15.48 -10.90 -18.29
N ALA A 250 15.22 -10.32 -19.46
CA ALA A 250 14.35 -9.16 -19.57
C ALA A 250 12.94 -9.48 -19.04
N GLY A 251 12.39 -8.56 -18.23
CA GLY A 251 11.07 -8.76 -17.64
C GLY A 251 11.02 -9.65 -16.40
N PHE A 252 12.15 -10.27 -16.00
CA PHE A 252 12.19 -11.10 -14.79
C PHE A 252 11.70 -10.35 -13.55
N GLN A 253 10.89 -11.01 -12.72
CA GLN A 253 10.23 -10.45 -11.52
C GLN A 253 9.28 -9.26 -11.81
N ARG A 254 8.85 -9.01 -13.05
CA ARG A 254 7.80 -8.05 -13.33
C ARG A 254 6.42 -8.66 -13.14
N SER A 255 5.43 -7.80 -12.92
CA SER A 255 4.04 -8.23 -12.74
C SER A 255 3.54 -9.13 -13.87
N GLU A 256 3.92 -8.84 -15.11
CA GLU A 256 3.59 -9.63 -16.29
C GLU A 256 4.20 -11.03 -16.22
N PHE A 257 5.48 -11.11 -15.84
CA PHE A 257 6.18 -12.38 -15.60
C PHE A 257 5.49 -13.19 -14.49
N GLN A 258 5.10 -12.51 -13.39
CA GLN A 258 4.43 -13.17 -12.28
C GLN A 258 3.04 -13.70 -12.68
N MET A 259 2.33 -12.99 -13.55
CA MET A 259 1.04 -13.43 -14.09
C MET A 259 1.21 -14.63 -15.02
N GLU A 260 2.21 -14.62 -15.90
CA GLU A 260 2.53 -15.76 -16.80
C GLU A 260 2.88 -17.03 -16.02
N HIS A 261 3.44 -16.90 -14.82
CA HIS A 261 3.80 -18.01 -13.94
C HIS A 261 2.73 -18.34 -12.89
N GLY A 262 1.54 -17.76 -12.98
CA GLY A 262 0.40 -18.08 -12.11
C GLY A 262 0.49 -17.55 -10.69
N PHE A 263 1.38 -16.59 -10.42
CA PHE A 263 1.51 -15.95 -9.10
C PHE A 263 0.59 -14.72 -8.96
N VAL A 264 0.26 -14.06 -10.04
CA VAL A 264 -0.66 -12.92 -10.12
C VAL A 264 -1.83 -13.29 -11.00
N ASP A 265 -3.05 -13.08 -10.54
CA ASP A 265 -4.26 -13.40 -11.29
C ASP A 265 -4.51 -12.40 -12.43
N GLN A 266 -4.21 -11.12 -12.17
CA GLN A 266 -4.42 -10.08 -13.16
C GLN A 266 -3.47 -8.90 -12.98
N VAL A 267 -2.91 -8.40 -14.09
CA VAL A 267 -2.20 -7.13 -14.15
C VAL A 267 -3.19 -6.02 -14.52
N VAL A 268 -3.40 -5.06 -13.60
CA VAL A 268 -4.46 -4.05 -13.71
C VAL A 268 -3.85 -2.65 -13.72
N PRO A 269 -4.03 -1.86 -14.81
CA PRO A 269 -3.65 -0.46 -14.83
C PRO A 269 -4.34 0.34 -13.71
N ARG A 270 -3.63 1.30 -13.13
CA ARG A 270 -4.13 2.12 -12.01
C ARG A 270 -5.47 2.80 -12.29
N SER A 271 -5.72 3.20 -13.52
CA SER A 271 -6.99 3.80 -13.95
C SER A 271 -8.17 2.85 -13.89
N GLN A 272 -7.94 1.54 -14.00
CA GLN A 272 -8.98 0.51 -13.98
C GLN A 272 -9.10 -0.18 -12.62
N LEU A 273 -8.14 0.06 -11.72
CA LEU A 273 -8.02 -0.69 -10.47
C LEU A 273 -9.24 -0.55 -9.56
N ARG A 274 -9.85 0.66 -9.50
CA ARG A 274 -11.06 0.87 -8.71
C ARG A 274 -12.24 0.04 -9.23
N ASP A 275 -12.44 0.02 -10.53
CA ASP A 275 -13.55 -0.71 -11.18
C ASP A 275 -13.35 -2.22 -11.03
N THR A 276 -12.12 -2.72 -11.18
CA THR A 276 -11.78 -4.12 -10.93
C THR A 276 -12.07 -4.50 -9.47
N LEU A 277 -11.68 -3.67 -8.51
CA LEU A 277 -11.97 -3.91 -7.09
C LEU A 277 -13.48 -3.92 -6.80
N ILE A 278 -14.24 -3.01 -7.42
CA ILE A 278 -15.72 -3.00 -7.30
C ILE A 278 -16.29 -4.32 -7.79
N GLN A 279 -15.90 -4.74 -8.99
CA GLN A 279 -16.39 -5.98 -9.58
C GLN A 279 -16.07 -7.20 -8.70
N VAL A 280 -14.83 -7.34 -8.26
CA VAL A 280 -14.40 -8.45 -7.39
C VAL A 280 -15.18 -8.46 -6.08
N LEU A 281 -15.29 -7.30 -5.41
CA LEU A 281 -15.98 -7.20 -4.13
C LEU A 281 -17.48 -7.47 -4.27
N GLN A 282 -18.12 -7.02 -5.33
CA GLN A 282 -19.55 -7.26 -5.58
C GLN A 282 -19.85 -8.73 -5.86
N LEU A 283 -18.99 -9.42 -6.63
CA LEU A 283 -19.12 -10.86 -6.89
C LEU A 283 -19.08 -11.67 -5.59
N HIS A 284 -18.24 -11.28 -4.63
CA HIS A 284 -18.13 -11.99 -3.35
C HIS A 284 -19.14 -11.50 -2.29
N ALA A 285 -19.69 -10.30 -2.42
CA ALA A 285 -20.74 -9.80 -1.53
C ALA A 285 -22.11 -10.46 -1.81
N GLY A 286 -22.36 -10.91 -3.04
CA GLY A 286 -23.58 -11.58 -3.47
C GLY A 286 -23.73 -13.03 -2.98
N GLY A 287 -22.70 -13.62 -2.37
CA GLY A 287 -22.72 -15.03 -1.89
C GLY A 287 -23.40 -15.24 -0.53
N LYS A 288 -24.05 -14.24 0.06
CA LYS A 288 -24.99 -14.44 1.17
C LYS A 288 -26.39 -14.73 0.62
N HIS A 289 -26.54 -15.83 -0.06
CA HIS A 289 -27.86 -16.45 -0.21
C HIS A 289 -28.19 -17.18 1.07
N GLU A 290 -29.28 -16.77 1.67
CA GLU A 290 -30.11 -17.25 2.79
C GLU A 290 -29.79 -18.61 3.39
#